data_89b46e105b46ceef48c706a2cd131ef2
#
_entry.id   89b46e105b46ceef48c706a2cd131ef2
#
_cell.length_a   1.000
_cell.length_b   1.000
_cell.length_c   1.000
_cell.angle_alpha   90.00
_cell.angle_beta   90.00
_cell.angle_gamma   90.00
#
_symmetry.space_group_name_H-M   'P 1'
#
loop_
_entity.id
_entity.type
_entity.pdbx_description
1 polymer ?
#
loop_
_entity_poly.entity_id
_entity_poly.type
_entity_poly.pdbx_seq_one_letter_code
_entity_poly.pdbx_strand_id
1 'polypeptide(L)'
;MGAEMRALLQEIYLQDLVLALYGIYADRLRDPVGRRLIEKYLVAEADRRKRIERYLSDRRRPIPPLVRSLFAAAGSLYGRLTSLLGTRLMLRITLSASRRASRRACGLLGDPTDREIAYLSTLRARNEGALLDELRQHLIDTASRRG
;
A
#
# COMPACT_ATOMS: atom_id res chain seq x y z
N MET A 1 7.65 -20.14 15.27
CA MET A 1 7.10 -18.82 14.86
C MET A 1 5.80 -19.05 14.12
N GLY A 2 4.73 -18.42 14.59
CA GLY A 2 3.41 -18.60 14.00
C GLY A 2 3.31 -18.11 12.56
N ALA A 3 2.39 -18.71 11.80
CA ALA A 3 2.10 -18.28 10.42
C ALA A 3 1.71 -16.78 10.34
N GLU A 4 1.01 -16.27 11.34
CA GLU A 4 0.61 -14.87 11.45
C GLU A 4 1.82 -13.91 11.52
N MET A 5 2.86 -14.30 12.26
CA MET A 5 4.08 -13.49 12.39
C MET A 5 4.85 -13.42 11.06
N ARG A 6 4.93 -14.55 10.36
CA ARG A 6 5.55 -14.58 9.02
C ARG A 6 4.77 -13.74 8.03
N ALA A 7 3.45 -13.80 8.09
CA ALA A 7 2.57 -12.97 7.26
C ALA A 7 2.79 -11.48 7.51
N LEU A 8 2.94 -11.06 8.77
CA LEU A 8 3.24 -9.65 9.11
C LEU A 8 4.61 -9.20 8.59
N LEU A 9 5.63 -10.05 8.68
CA LEU A 9 6.95 -9.73 8.14
C LEU A 9 6.90 -9.57 6.61
N GLN A 10 6.23 -10.48 5.91
CA GLN A 10 6.04 -10.36 4.47
C GLN A 10 5.26 -9.11 4.11
N GLU A 11 4.25 -8.79 4.89
CA GLU A 11 3.45 -7.58 4.69
C GLU A 11 4.30 -6.32 4.81
N ILE A 12 5.20 -6.24 5.78
CA ILE A 12 6.05 -5.07 5.96
C ILE A 12 7.03 -4.88 4.79
N TYR A 13 7.54 -5.96 4.23
CA TYR A 13 8.39 -5.89 3.05
C TYR A 13 7.63 -5.40 1.80
N LEU A 14 6.44 -5.96 1.57
CA LEU A 14 5.58 -5.50 0.47
C LEU A 14 5.15 -4.05 0.66
N GLN A 15 4.90 -3.63 1.90
CA GLN A 15 4.59 -2.26 2.24
C GLN A 15 5.76 -1.32 1.94
N ASP A 16 7.00 -1.73 2.24
CA ASP A 16 8.19 -0.95 1.88
C ASP A 16 8.28 -0.73 0.36
N LEU A 17 8.00 -1.76 -0.43
CA LEU A 17 7.96 -1.66 -1.88
C LEU A 17 6.86 -0.69 -2.36
N VAL A 18 5.65 -0.87 -1.88
CA VAL A 18 4.47 -0.09 -2.30
C VAL A 18 4.60 1.38 -1.86
N LEU A 19 5.07 1.64 -0.65
CA LEU A 19 5.26 3.01 -0.16
C LEU A 19 6.33 3.74 -0.98
N ALA A 20 7.42 3.08 -1.34
CA ALA A 20 8.45 3.66 -2.20
C ALA A 20 7.91 3.92 -3.62
N LEU A 21 7.18 2.98 -4.19
CA LEU A 21 6.53 3.11 -5.49
C LEU A 21 5.56 4.30 -5.53
N TYR A 22 4.63 4.34 -4.58
CA TYR A 22 3.62 5.40 -4.52
C TYR A 22 4.21 6.76 -4.13
N GLY A 23 5.30 6.79 -3.38
CA GLY A 23 6.06 8.02 -3.13
C GLY A 23 6.58 8.65 -4.42
N ILE A 24 7.12 7.84 -5.33
CA ILE A 24 7.53 8.30 -6.67
C ILE A 24 6.33 8.78 -7.48
N TYR A 25 5.22 8.06 -7.44
CA TYR A 25 4.00 8.46 -8.16
C TYR A 25 3.43 9.78 -7.61
N ALA A 26 3.39 9.96 -6.30
CA ALA A 26 2.94 11.21 -5.68
C ALA A 26 3.76 12.41 -6.16
N ASP A 27 5.08 12.25 -6.31
CA ASP A 27 5.96 13.31 -6.79
C ASP A 27 5.79 13.60 -8.28
N ARG A 28 5.44 12.61 -9.09
CA ARG A 28 5.46 12.71 -10.55
C ARG A 28 4.09 12.80 -11.22
N LEU A 29 3.00 12.51 -10.50
CA LEU A 29 1.65 12.64 -11.03
C LEU A 29 1.32 14.11 -11.32
N ARG A 30 0.84 14.37 -12.53
CA ARG A 30 0.33 15.68 -12.94
C ARG A 30 -1.14 15.89 -12.59
N ASP A 31 -1.85 14.81 -12.27
CA ASP A 31 -3.24 14.84 -11.86
C ASP A 31 -3.33 15.20 -10.36
N PRO A 32 -3.86 16.39 -9.99
CA PRO A 32 -3.92 16.83 -8.59
C PRO A 32 -4.80 15.93 -7.70
N VAL A 33 -5.89 15.41 -8.25
CA VAL A 33 -6.81 14.53 -7.50
C VAL A 33 -6.16 13.18 -7.25
N GLY A 34 -5.58 12.57 -8.28
CA GLY A 34 -4.85 11.30 -8.14
C GLY A 34 -3.69 11.41 -7.16
N ARG A 35 -2.95 12.53 -7.20
CA ARG A 35 -1.87 12.80 -6.24
C ARG A 35 -2.37 12.84 -4.81
N ARG A 36 -3.45 13.56 -4.54
CA ARG A 36 -4.04 13.65 -3.19
C ARG A 36 -4.49 12.30 -2.66
N LEU A 37 -5.09 11.48 -3.50
CA LEU A 37 -5.54 10.14 -3.11
C LEU A 37 -4.35 9.26 -2.70
N ILE A 38 -3.27 9.29 -3.47
CA ILE A 38 -2.06 8.53 -3.15
C ILE A 38 -1.38 9.08 -1.89
N GLU A 39 -1.27 10.39 -1.73
CA GLU A 39 -0.70 11.02 -0.53
C GLU A 39 -1.49 10.66 0.73
N LYS A 40 -2.81 10.70 0.66
CA LYS A 40 -3.70 10.29 1.76
C LYS A 40 -3.48 8.82 2.16
N TYR A 41 -3.38 7.95 1.17
CA TYR A 41 -3.07 6.54 1.38
C TYR A 41 -1.69 6.35 2.03
N LEU A 42 -0.67 7.06 1.55
CA LEU A 42 0.68 7.00 2.10
C LEU A 42 0.74 7.38 3.57
N VAL A 43 0.03 8.42 3.97
CA VAL A 43 -0.06 8.85 5.37
C VAL A 43 -0.71 7.77 6.23
N ALA A 44 -1.85 7.23 5.79
CA ALA A 44 -2.58 6.19 6.53
C ALA A 44 -1.75 4.91 6.66
N GLU A 45 -1.09 4.48 5.60
CA GLU A 45 -0.24 3.28 5.62
C GLU A 45 1.06 3.48 6.40
N ALA A 46 1.63 4.67 6.42
CA ALA A 46 2.77 4.99 7.27
C ALA A 46 2.43 4.87 8.76
N ASP A 47 1.24 5.30 9.17
CA ASP A 47 0.76 5.13 10.54
C ASP A 47 0.55 3.66 10.89
N ARG A 48 -0.05 2.89 9.99
CA ARG A 48 -0.23 1.45 10.17
C ARG A 48 1.11 0.72 10.28
N ARG A 49 2.08 1.10 9.46
CA ARG A 49 3.45 0.57 9.48
C ARG A 49 4.12 0.77 10.84
N LYS A 50 4.01 1.95 11.43
CA LYS A 50 4.54 2.22 12.77
C LYS A 50 3.93 1.30 13.83
N ARG A 51 2.64 0.99 13.72
CA ARG A 51 1.96 0.05 14.62
C ARG A 51 2.49 -1.38 14.45
N ILE A 52 2.70 -1.81 13.21
CA ILE A 52 3.30 -3.13 12.91
C ILE A 52 4.72 -3.22 13.48
N GLU A 53 5.53 -2.21 13.24
CA GLU A 53 6.91 -2.15 13.77
C GLU A 53 6.93 -2.24 15.29
N ARG A 54 6.05 -1.51 15.95
CA ARG A 54 5.89 -1.52 17.40
C ARG A 54 5.47 -2.91 17.90
N TYR A 55 4.50 -3.51 17.25
CA TYR A 55 4.04 -4.86 17.56
C TYR A 55 5.17 -5.90 17.47
N LEU A 56 5.98 -5.84 16.40
CA LEU A 56 7.11 -6.74 16.20
C LEU A 56 8.24 -6.48 17.20
N SER A 57 8.51 -5.21 17.50
CA SER A 57 9.51 -4.81 18.49
C SER A 57 9.18 -5.34 19.89
N ASP A 58 7.92 -5.20 20.32
CA ASP A 58 7.45 -5.69 21.62
C ASP A 58 7.61 -7.21 21.77
N ARG A 59 7.60 -7.93 20.64
CA ARG A 59 7.80 -9.40 20.60
C ARG A 59 9.24 -9.79 20.28
N ARG A 60 10.17 -8.85 20.31
CA ARG A 60 11.60 -9.08 20.03
C ARG A 60 11.84 -9.77 18.68
N ARG A 61 11.08 -9.36 17.67
CA ARG A 61 11.23 -9.85 16.30
C ARG A 61 11.90 -8.75 15.46
N PRO A 62 13.22 -8.85 15.22
CA PRO A 62 13.91 -7.85 14.41
C PRO A 62 13.48 -7.95 12.95
N ILE A 63 13.34 -6.79 12.33
CA ILE A 63 13.09 -6.71 10.89
C ILE A 63 14.45 -6.45 10.22
N PRO A 64 14.94 -7.34 9.34
CA PRO A 64 16.23 -7.15 8.69
C PRO A 64 16.26 -5.87 7.85
N PRO A 65 17.11 -4.87 8.18
CA PRO A 65 17.13 -3.59 7.47
C PRO A 65 17.54 -3.72 5.99
N LEU A 66 18.43 -4.67 5.70
CA LEU A 66 18.89 -4.91 4.33
C LEU A 66 17.75 -5.38 3.42
N VAL A 67 16.92 -6.30 3.90
CA VAL A 67 15.76 -6.81 3.14
C VAL A 67 14.77 -5.68 2.89
N ARG A 68 14.48 -4.86 3.90
CA ARG A 68 13.63 -3.69 3.76
C ARG A 68 14.16 -2.72 2.70
N SER A 69 15.45 -2.44 2.73
CA SER A 69 16.10 -1.54 1.76
C SER A 69 16.02 -2.09 0.33
N LEU A 70 16.14 -3.41 0.15
CA LEU A 70 16.00 -4.04 -1.16
C LEU A 70 14.57 -3.90 -1.72
N PHE A 71 13.55 -4.12 -0.89
CA PHE A 71 12.16 -3.94 -1.31
C PHE A 71 11.84 -2.46 -1.62
N ALA A 72 12.32 -1.53 -0.80
CA ALA A 72 12.16 -0.10 -1.06
C ALA A 72 12.86 0.32 -2.36
N ALA A 73 14.08 -0.16 -2.60
CA ALA A 73 14.83 0.11 -3.83
C ALA A 73 14.10 -0.46 -5.06
N ALA A 74 13.56 -1.67 -4.97
CA ALA A 74 12.76 -2.28 -6.04
C ALA A 74 11.49 -1.44 -6.35
N GLY A 75 10.78 -0.99 -5.33
CA GLY A 75 9.62 -0.12 -5.47
C GLY A 75 9.96 1.22 -6.13
N SER A 76 11.06 1.85 -5.69
CA SER A 76 11.54 3.11 -6.27
C SER A 76 11.95 2.95 -7.74
N LEU A 77 12.67 1.89 -8.08
CA LEU A 77 13.07 1.61 -9.46
C LEU A 77 11.85 1.39 -10.35
N TYR A 78 10.93 0.54 -9.93
CA TYR A 78 9.70 0.28 -10.67
C TYR A 78 8.85 1.56 -10.83
N GLY A 79 8.76 2.36 -9.78
CA GLY A 79 8.05 3.65 -9.81
C GLY A 79 8.68 4.63 -10.79
N ARG A 80 9.99 4.74 -10.82
CA ARG A 80 10.70 5.62 -11.77
C ARG A 80 10.50 5.17 -13.21
N LEU A 81 10.64 3.87 -13.48
CA LEU A 81 10.47 3.33 -14.83
C LEU A 81 9.04 3.52 -15.33
N THR A 82 8.04 3.18 -14.53
CA THR A 82 6.63 3.29 -14.94
C THR A 82 6.14 4.73 -15.00
N SER A 83 6.69 5.64 -14.17
CA SER A 83 6.33 7.05 -14.22
C SER A 83 6.74 7.74 -15.52
N LEU A 84 7.76 7.23 -16.21
CA LEU A 84 8.17 7.74 -17.52
C LEU A 84 7.10 7.51 -18.61
N LEU A 85 6.20 6.55 -18.40
CA LEU A 85 5.15 6.18 -19.34
C LEU A 85 3.85 6.98 -19.16
N GLY A 86 3.81 7.90 -18.20
CA GLY A 86 2.78 8.91 -18.04
C GLY A 86 1.75 8.64 -16.94
N THR A 87 0.93 9.65 -16.68
CA THR A 87 -0.07 9.70 -15.61
C THR A 87 -1.09 8.56 -15.71
N ARG A 88 -1.57 8.24 -16.91
CA ARG A 88 -2.57 7.18 -17.11
C ARG A 88 -2.07 5.83 -16.64
N LEU A 89 -0.82 5.49 -16.99
CA LEU A 89 -0.25 4.21 -16.58
C LEU A 89 -0.04 4.16 -15.08
N MET A 90 0.47 5.24 -14.46
CA MET A 90 0.60 5.32 -13.01
C MET A 90 -0.72 5.07 -12.28
N LEU A 91 -1.80 5.70 -12.73
CA LEU A 91 -3.13 5.52 -12.14
C LEU A 91 -3.67 4.10 -12.36
N ARG A 92 -3.45 3.51 -13.54
CA ARG A 92 -3.84 2.12 -13.82
C ARG A 92 -3.08 1.12 -12.94
N ILE A 93 -1.79 1.31 -12.77
CA ILE A 93 -0.97 0.46 -11.90
C ILE A 93 -1.45 0.59 -10.45
N THR A 94 -1.70 1.81 -9.98
CA THR A 94 -2.24 2.05 -8.64
C THR A 94 -3.58 1.36 -8.46
N LEU A 95 -4.49 1.49 -9.41
CA LEU A 95 -5.80 0.83 -9.38
C LEU A 95 -5.69 -0.69 -9.33
N SER A 96 -4.85 -1.27 -10.19
CA SER A 96 -4.62 -2.72 -10.23
C SER A 96 -4.00 -3.24 -8.93
N ALA A 97 -3.00 -2.54 -8.40
CA ALA A 97 -2.37 -2.88 -7.13
C ALA A 97 -3.36 -2.79 -5.95
N SER A 98 -4.18 -1.74 -5.91
CA SER A 98 -5.21 -1.56 -4.87
C SER A 98 -6.28 -2.63 -4.93
N ARG A 99 -6.69 -3.07 -6.13
CA ARG A 99 -7.62 -4.20 -6.29
C ARG A 99 -7.05 -5.49 -5.71
N ARG A 100 -5.80 -5.80 -6.03
CA ARG A 100 -5.12 -7.01 -5.52
C ARG A 100 -4.97 -6.96 -4.01
N ALA A 101 -4.55 -5.83 -3.47
CA ALA A 101 -4.37 -5.63 -2.04
C ALA A 101 -5.70 -5.73 -1.28
N SER A 102 -6.78 -5.15 -1.82
CA SER A 102 -8.11 -5.23 -1.24
C SER A 102 -8.64 -6.66 -1.21
N ARG A 103 -8.46 -7.42 -2.29
CA ARG A 103 -8.84 -8.85 -2.34
C ARG A 103 -8.06 -9.69 -1.32
N ARG A 104 -6.75 -9.44 -1.18
CA ARG A 104 -5.92 -10.12 -0.19
C ARG A 104 -6.35 -9.78 1.23
N ALA A 105 -6.66 -8.53 1.51
CA ALA A 105 -7.14 -8.09 2.81
C ALA A 105 -8.46 -8.78 3.19
N CYS A 106 -9.39 -8.91 2.26
CA CYS A 106 -10.66 -9.63 2.47
C CYS A 106 -10.44 -11.13 2.69
N GLY A 107 -9.47 -11.75 2.00
CA GLY A 107 -9.16 -13.17 2.15
C GLY A 107 -8.42 -13.53 3.44
N LEU A 108 -7.73 -12.57 4.05
CA LEU A 108 -6.99 -12.74 5.31
C LEU A 108 -7.84 -12.50 6.57
N LEU A 109 -9.11 -12.19 6.42
CA LEU A 109 -10.08 -12.06 7.52
C LEU A 109 -10.49 -13.40 8.13
N GLY A 110 -9.69 -14.46 7.96
CA GLY A 110 -9.72 -15.64 8.83
C GLY A 110 -9.50 -15.19 10.28
N ASP A 111 -10.22 -15.80 11.20
CA ASP A 111 -10.31 -15.45 12.62
C ASP A 111 -8.92 -15.31 13.29
N PRO A 112 -8.31 -14.12 13.37
CA PRO A 112 -7.03 -13.95 14.03
C PRO A 112 -7.22 -14.08 15.55
N THR A 113 -6.41 -14.92 16.17
CA THR A 113 -6.41 -15.12 17.61
C THR A 113 -5.91 -13.91 18.39
N ASP A 114 -5.18 -13.02 17.73
CA ASP A 114 -4.59 -11.81 18.31
C ASP A 114 -5.41 -10.58 17.89
N ARG A 115 -5.88 -9.83 18.88
CA ARG A 115 -6.68 -8.60 18.67
C ARG A 115 -5.92 -7.51 17.92
N GLU A 116 -4.61 -7.36 18.18
CA GLU A 116 -3.80 -6.36 17.51
C GLU A 116 -3.62 -6.70 16.02
N ILE A 117 -3.40 -7.97 15.69
CA ILE A 117 -3.34 -8.42 14.29
C ILE A 117 -4.69 -8.21 13.59
N ALA A 118 -5.80 -8.51 14.27
CA ALA A 118 -7.14 -8.25 13.75
C ALA A 118 -7.35 -6.76 13.44
N TYR A 119 -6.92 -5.89 14.35
CA TYR A 119 -7.01 -4.44 14.18
C TYR A 119 -6.14 -3.95 13.00
N LEU A 120 -4.91 -4.42 12.89
CA LEU A 120 -4.01 -4.09 11.78
C LEU A 120 -4.56 -4.54 10.44
N SER A 121 -5.17 -5.70 10.39
CA SER A 121 -5.84 -6.23 9.17
C SER A 121 -7.06 -5.38 8.79
N THR A 122 -7.84 -4.95 9.78
CA THR A 122 -8.98 -4.04 9.55
C THR A 122 -8.52 -2.70 9.00
N LEU A 123 -7.46 -2.12 9.56
CA LEU A 123 -6.88 -0.87 9.04
C LEU A 123 -6.39 -1.02 7.61
N ARG A 124 -5.77 -2.14 7.28
CA ARG A 124 -5.32 -2.43 5.92
C ARG A 124 -6.49 -2.47 4.95
N ALA A 125 -7.53 -3.24 5.26
CA ALA A 125 -8.73 -3.36 4.44
C ALA A 125 -9.38 -1.98 4.23
N ARG A 126 -9.44 -1.16 5.27
CA ARG A 126 -9.98 0.19 5.22
C ARG A 126 -9.15 1.11 4.30
N ASN A 127 -7.83 1.11 4.45
CA ASN A 127 -6.95 1.97 3.67
C ASN A 127 -6.96 1.60 2.19
N GLU A 128 -6.87 0.31 1.87
CA GLU A 128 -6.91 -0.20 0.49
C GLU A 128 -8.28 0.01 -0.15
N GLY A 129 -9.35 -0.24 0.59
CA GLY A 129 -10.72 -0.03 0.12
C GLY A 129 -11.01 1.43 -0.19
N ALA A 130 -10.59 2.35 0.67
CA ALA A 130 -10.76 3.78 0.47
C ALA A 130 -10.02 4.27 -0.79
N LEU A 131 -8.76 3.88 -0.96
CA LEU A 131 -7.99 4.23 -2.15
C LEU A 131 -8.65 3.69 -3.43
N LEU A 132 -9.04 2.41 -3.41
CA LEU A 132 -9.68 1.75 -4.55
C LEU A 132 -10.97 2.47 -4.97
N ASP A 133 -11.87 2.73 -4.02
CA ASP A 133 -13.17 3.33 -4.29
C ASP A 133 -13.03 4.77 -4.79
N GLU A 134 -12.23 5.58 -4.12
CA GLU A 134 -12.00 6.97 -4.50
C GLU A 134 -11.29 7.09 -5.85
N LEU A 135 -10.32 6.21 -6.13
CA LEU A 135 -9.60 6.20 -7.40
C LEU A 135 -10.50 5.75 -8.56
N ARG A 136 -11.34 4.73 -8.35
CA ARG A 136 -12.35 4.31 -9.34
C ARG A 136 -13.28 5.45 -9.69
N GLN A 137 -13.80 6.13 -8.67
CA GLN A 137 -14.72 7.25 -8.88
C GLN A 137 -14.04 8.38 -9.66
N HIS A 138 -12.81 8.71 -9.31
CA HIS A 138 -12.04 9.72 -10.03
C HIS A 138 -11.84 9.38 -11.50
N LEU A 139 -11.50 8.12 -11.80
CA LEU A 139 -11.30 7.68 -13.19
C LEU A 139 -12.61 7.67 -13.99
N ILE A 140 -13.73 7.32 -13.38
CA ILE A 140 -15.07 7.41 -13.99
C ILE A 140 -15.41 8.87 -14.30
N ASP A 141 -15.23 9.77 -13.34
CA ASP A 141 -15.53 11.20 -13.50
C ASP A 141 -14.67 11.84 -14.60
N THR A 142 -13.40 11.45 -14.67
CA THR A 142 -12.48 11.94 -15.71
C THR A 142 -12.86 11.42 -17.10
N ALA A 143 -13.28 10.18 -17.22
CA ALA A 143 -13.76 9.60 -18.48
C ALA A 143 -15.05 10.27 -18.96
N SER A 144 -15.98 10.57 -18.04
CA SER A 144 -17.25 11.25 -18.35
C SER A 144 -17.04 12.69 -18.85
N ARG A 145 -16.02 13.38 -18.35
CA ARG A 145 -15.69 14.75 -18.78
C ARG A 145 -15.03 14.81 -20.17
N ARG A 146 -14.49 13.71 -20.65
CA ARG A 146 -13.84 13.63 -21.96
C ARG A 146 -14.79 13.14 -23.07
N GLY A 147 -15.93 12.65 -22.70
CA GLY A 147 -17.03 12.33 -23.59
C GLY A 147 -17.97 13.53 -23.74
#